data_189fe596b93d12b3d42d126998de0fd9
#
_entry.id   189fe596b93d12b3d42d126998de0fd9
#
_cell.length_a   1.000
_cell.length_b   1.000
_cell.length_c   1.000
_cell.angle_alpha   90.00
_cell.angle_beta   90.00
_cell.angle_gamma   90.00
#
_symmetry.space_group_name_H-M   'P 1'
#
loop_
_entity.id
_entity.type
_entity.pdbx_description
1 polymer ?
#
loop_
_entity_poly.entity_id
_entity_poly.type
_entity_poly.pdbx_seq_one_letter_code
_entity_poly.pdbx_strand_id
1 'polypeptide(L)'
;MKKHLFILTIAGLFFSCQREEADAPFATNTDISVLPSTETKASNDGLLGWVALTGQTHISAEEAQETALATAMQMREAEGIVTKAPLKIGSIEVVKGNTRKPYVPTKGNAKPEQADVYIVNFANNQGYVITSGDRRVPGVLAYNSYGHLGDTISNPGQAILFSYMQEYIEEQRAAFEANKEKLASQTEEAIFKQLSKERQAELIKEGYFDENGKRIKSKGGINANQELKK
;
A
#
# COMPACT_ATOMS: atom_id res chain seq x y z
N MET A 1 -55.99 -26.21 60.25
CA MET A 1 -54.60 -25.83 60.00
C MET A 1 -54.17 -26.41 58.64
N LYS A 2 -54.19 -25.59 57.58
CA LYS A 2 -53.89 -26.02 56.23
C LYS A 2 -52.49 -25.54 55.88
N LYS A 3 -51.58 -26.49 55.63
CA LYS A 3 -50.17 -26.22 55.18
C LYS A 3 -50.20 -26.08 53.67
N HIS A 4 -49.89 -24.88 53.15
CA HIS A 4 -49.70 -24.66 51.73
C HIS A 4 -48.25 -24.93 51.39
N LEU A 5 -48.04 -25.95 50.57
CA LEU A 5 -46.74 -26.31 49.98
C LEU A 5 -46.51 -25.44 48.71
N PHE A 6 -45.61 -24.51 48.77
CA PHE A 6 -45.19 -23.71 47.61
C PHE A 6 -44.13 -24.49 46.84
N ILE A 7 -44.47 -25.01 45.68
CA ILE A 7 -43.54 -25.60 44.73
C ILE A 7 -43.01 -24.47 43.84
N LEU A 8 -41.76 -24.10 44.07
CA LEU A 8 -41.06 -23.12 43.26
C LEU A 8 -40.42 -23.82 42.04
N THR A 9 -41.06 -23.70 40.88
CA THR A 9 -40.52 -24.23 39.60
C THR A 9 -39.50 -23.26 39.07
N ILE A 10 -38.22 -23.61 39.19
CA ILE A 10 -37.10 -22.87 38.56
C ILE A 10 -37.01 -23.36 37.12
N ALA A 11 -37.54 -22.55 36.18
CA ALA A 11 -37.32 -22.74 34.75
C ALA A 11 -35.93 -22.23 34.40
N GLY A 12 -34.99 -23.16 34.25
CA GLY A 12 -33.66 -22.87 33.78
C GLY A 12 -33.70 -22.54 32.29
N LEU A 13 -33.50 -21.28 31.97
CA LEU A 13 -33.24 -20.84 30.60
C LEU A 13 -31.80 -21.22 30.24
N PHE A 14 -31.64 -22.35 29.57
CA PHE A 14 -30.39 -22.68 28.86
C PHE A 14 -30.30 -21.78 27.63
N PHE A 15 -29.57 -20.69 27.74
CA PHE A 15 -29.05 -20.01 26.55
C PHE A 15 -28.00 -20.92 25.91
N SER A 16 -28.48 -21.73 24.95
CA SER A 16 -27.61 -22.42 24.01
C SER A 16 -26.98 -21.34 23.10
N CYS A 17 -25.71 -21.01 23.32
CA CYS A 17 -24.88 -20.36 22.29
C CYS A 17 -24.76 -21.36 21.15
N GLN A 18 -25.64 -21.28 20.17
CA GLN A 18 -25.37 -21.85 18.85
C GLN A 18 -24.24 -21.05 18.23
N ARG A 19 -23.09 -21.66 18.25
CA ARG A 19 -21.95 -21.26 17.41
C ARG A 19 -22.37 -21.66 16.00
N GLU A 20 -22.89 -20.73 15.22
CA GLU A 20 -22.99 -20.89 13.78
C GLU A 20 -21.59 -21.02 13.26
N GLU A 21 -21.19 -22.24 12.90
CA GLU A 21 -20.08 -22.47 11.99
C GLU A 21 -20.54 -21.90 10.63
N ALA A 22 -20.17 -20.65 10.39
CA ALA A 22 -20.24 -20.09 9.06
C ALA A 22 -19.16 -20.78 8.25
N ASP A 23 -19.52 -21.86 7.58
CA ASP A 23 -18.83 -22.32 6.36
C ASP A 23 -18.96 -21.21 5.32
N ALA A 24 -18.07 -20.22 5.42
CA ALA A 24 -17.85 -19.28 4.35
C ALA A 24 -16.98 -20.01 3.33
N PRO A 25 -17.50 -20.33 2.13
CA PRO A 25 -16.65 -20.78 1.06
C PRO A 25 -15.65 -19.66 0.79
N PHE A 26 -14.37 -19.98 0.84
CA PHE A 26 -13.30 -19.12 0.33
C PHE A 26 -13.62 -18.88 -1.14
N ALA A 27 -14.39 -17.85 -1.43
CA ALA A 27 -14.62 -17.37 -2.77
C ALA A 27 -13.30 -16.76 -3.23
N THR A 28 -12.57 -17.52 -4.02
CA THR A 28 -11.52 -17.04 -4.91
C THR A 28 -12.18 -16.19 -6.01
N ASN A 29 -12.77 -15.09 -5.64
CA ASN A 29 -13.10 -14.00 -6.53
C ASN A 29 -12.15 -12.87 -6.20
N THR A 30 -11.08 -12.81 -6.97
CA THR A 30 -10.17 -11.68 -7.08
C THR A 30 -10.86 -10.51 -7.80
N ASP A 31 -12.01 -10.11 -7.32
CA ASP A 31 -12.45 -8.73 -7.45
C ASP A 31 -11.84 -7.99 -6.27
N ILE A 32 -10.61 -7.55 -6.46
CA ILE A 32 -10.07 -6.43 -5.70
C ILE A 32 -10.99 -5.26 -6.08
N SER A 33 -12.08 -5.12 -5.32
CA SER A 33 -12.84 -3.89 -5.29
C SER A 33 -11.86 -2.84 -4.78
N VAL A 34 -11.28 -2.12 -5.73
CA VAL A 34 -10.61 -0.85 -5.52
C VAL A 34 -11.45 -0.09 -4.52
N LEU A 35 -10.91 0.16 -3.33
CA LEU A 35 -11.44 1.11 -2.38
C LEU A 35 -11.93 2.32 -3.17
N PRO A 36 -13.14 2.85 -2.91
CA PRO A 36 -13.64 3.98 -3.66
C PRO A 36 -12.60 5.09 -3.57
N SER A 37 -11.97 5.38 -4.70
CA SER A 37 -11.14 6.55 -4.87
C SER A 37 -12.05 7.75 -4.64
N THR A 38 -12.09 8.25 -3.42
CA THR A 38 -12.43 9.65 -3.20
C THR A 38 -11.51 10.41 -4.13
N GLU A 39 -12.08 11.25 -4.99
CA GLU A 39 -11.36 12.15 -5.89
C GLU A 39 -10.44 13.07 -5.08
N THR A 40 -9.36 12.52 -4.59
CA THR A 40 -8.20 13.27 -4.14
C THR A 40 -7.42 13.60 -5.38
N LYS A 41 -7.20 14.90 -5.59
CA LYS A 41 -6.24 15.50 -6.55
C LYS A 41 -5.19 14.48 -6.93
N ALA A 42 -5.07 14.21 -8.25
CA ALA A 42 -4.22 13.24 -8.90
C ALA A 42 -3.19 12.62 -7.96
N SER A 43 -3.54 11.47 -7.39
CA SER A 43 -2.65 10.77 -6.48
C SER A 43 -1.40 10.42 -7.29
N ASN A 44 -0.23 10.63 -6.71
CA ASN A 44 1.05 10.27 -7.30
C ASN A 44 1.19 8.75 -7.60
N ASP A 45 0.18 7.94 -7.29
CA ASP A 45 0.21 6.48 -7.48
C ASP A 45 0.42 6.08 -8.95
N GLY A 46 -0.17 6.80 -9.89
CA GLY A 46 0.10 6.61 -11.32
C GLY A 46 1.54 6.97 -11.70
N LEU A 47 2.11 7.97 -11.04
CA LEU A 47 3.50 8.37 -11.22
C LEU A 47 4.48 7.39 -10.57
N LEU A 48 4.14 6.77 -9.43
CA LEU A 48 4.98 5.75 -8.79
C LEU A 48 5.08 4.50 -9.68
N GLY A 49 3.99 4.03 -10.26
CA GLY A 49 4.00 2.95 -11.24
C GLY A 49 4.86 3.30 -12.47
N TRP A 50 4.80 4.55 -12.92
CA TRP A 50 5.64 5.03 -14.02
C TRP A 50 7.13 5.01 -13.68
N VAL A 51 7.51 5.48 -12.49
CA VAL A 51 8.92 5.47 -12.05
C VAL A 51 9.47 4.05 -12.01
N ALA A 52 8.69 3.07 -11.54
CA ALA A 52 9.08 1.66 -11.58
C ALA A 52 9.33 1.14 -13.01
N LEU A 53 8.54 1.58 -13.99
CA LEU A 53 8.73 1.24 -15.41
C LEU A 53 10.04 1.79 -15.98
N THR A 54 10.57 2.88 -15.44
CA THR A 54 11.90 3.42 -15.83
C THR A 54 13.07 2.67 -15.22
N GLY A 55 12.83 1.66 -14.39
CA GLY A 55 13.83 0.88 -13.68
C GLY A 55 14.20 1.40 -12.30
N GLN A 56 13.66 2.53 -11.86
CA GLN A 56 13.83 3.06 -10.52
C GLN A 56 12.82 2.41 -9.57
N THR A 57 13.14 1.22 -9.09
CA THR A 57 12.21 0.45 -8.25
C THR A 57 12.36 0.72 -6.76
N HIS A 58 13.46 1.30 -6.32
CA HIS A 58 13.72 1.53 -4.91
C HIS A 58 13.01 2.77 -4.37
N ILE A 59 12.42 2.64 -3.19
CA ILE A 59 11.87 3.73 -2.36
C ILE A 59 12.88 4.03 -1.25
N SER A 60 13.25 5.29 -1.06
CA SER A 60 14.16 5.70 0.01
C SER A 60 13.44 5.75 1.37
N ALA A 61 14.21 5.79 2.46
CA ALA A 61 13.61 5.92 3.79
C ALA A 61 12.92 7.28 3.98
N GLU A 62 13.40 8.33 3.32
CA GLU A 62 12.79 9.66 3.33
C GLU A 62 11.42 9.64 2.64
N GLU A 63 11.33 9.05 1.45
CA GLU A 63 10.07 8.87 0.73
C GLU A 63 9.09 7.99 1.52
N ALA A 64 9.58 6.93 2.17
CA ALA A 64 8.80 6.07 3.05
C ALA A 64 8.22 6.83 4.24
N GLN A 65 9.00 7.75 4.84
CA GLN A 65 8.55 8.64 5.91
C GLN A 65 7.44 9.59 5.46
N GLU A 66 7.63 10.24 4.32
CA GLU A 66 6.64 11.16 3.74
C GLU A 66 5.32 10.43 3.45
N THR A 67 5.42 9.24 2.84
CA THR A 67 4.27 8.38 2.57
C THR A 67 3.55 7.98 3.86
N ALA A 68 4.31 7.58 4.89
CA ALA A 68 3.76 7.17 6.17
C ALA A 68 3.04 8.32 6.89
N LEU A 69 3.63 9.51 6.90
CA LEU A 69 3.00 10.70 7.50
C LEU A 69 1.71 11.08 6.77
N ALA A 70 1.74 11.15 5.44
CA ALA A 70 0.58 11.48 4.64
C ALA A 70 -0.56 10.47 4.86
N THR A 71 -0.24 9.17 4.84
CA THR A 71 -1.20 8.09 5.10
C THR A 71 -1.80 8.20 6.49
N ALA A 72 -0.95 8.34 7.52
CA ALA A 72 -1.44 8.41 8.89
C ALA A 72 -2.33 9.64 9.13
N MET A 73 -2.01 10.78 8.54
CA MET A 73 -2.84 11.98 8.62
C MET A 73 -4.20 11.76 7.96
N GLN A 74 -4.23 11.22 6.75
CA GLN A 74 -5.46 10.94 6.01
C GLN A 74 -6.34 9.91 6.73
N MET A 75 -5.75 8.81 7.20
CA MET A 75 -6.49 7.75 7.88
C MET A 75 -7.05 8.20 9.22
N ARG A 76 -6.27 8.96 10.01
CA ARG A 76 -6.73 9.53 11.28
C ARG A 76 -7.87 10.52 11.08
N GLU A 77 -7.82 11.35 10.04
CA GLU A 77 -8.92 12.24 9.68
C GLU A 77 -10.18 11.44 9.34
N ALA A 78 -10.05 10.39 8.54
CA ALA A 78 -11.15 9.49 8.20
C ALA A 78 -11.75 8.76 9.43
N GLU A 79 -10.92 8.42 10.41
CA GLU A 79 -11.32 7.82 11.70
C GLU A 79 -11.87 8.85 12.69
N GLY A 80 -11.88 10.15 12.36
CA GLY A 80 -12.33 11.22 13.25
C GLY A 80 -11.38 11.49 14.42
N ILE A 81 -10.12 11.06 14.32
CA ILE A 81 -9.11 11.25 15.37
C ILE A 81 -8.53 12.67 15.24
N VAL A 82 -9.01 13.57 16.06
CA VAL A 82 -8.50 14.95 16.14
C VAL A 82 -7.33 15.01 17.13
N THR A 83 -6.14 15.33 16.62
CA THR A 83 -4.97 15.57 17.48
C THR A 83 -4.62 17.06 17.50
N LYS A 84 -4.42 17.62 18.68
CA LYS A 84 -3.97 19.02 18.86
C LYS A 84 -2.49 19.22 18.49
N ALA A 85 -1.70 18.15 18.51
CA ALA A 85 -0.27 18.18 18.20
C ALA A 85 0.00 17.49 16.85
N PRO A 86 0.96 17.97 16.07
CA PRO A 86 1.37 17.32 14.82
C PRO A 86 1.91 15.93 15.10
N LEU A 87 1.60 14.99 14.20
CA LEU A 87 2.13 13.64 14.25
C LEU A 87 3.65 13.69 14.05
N LYS A 88 4.39 13.02 14.93
CA LYS A 88 5.86 12.98 14.88
C LYS A 88 6.34 11.54 14.71
N ILE A 89 7.36 11.36 13.88
CA ILE A 89 8.02 10.07 13.74
C ILE A 89 8.82 9.80 15.02
N GLY A 90 8.62 8.64 15.62
CA GLY A 90 9.34 8.17 16.79
C GLY A 90 10.54 7.30 16.41
N SER A 91 10.34 6.36 15.50
CA SER A 91 11.40 5.48 14.99
C SER A 91 11.08 4.99 13.57
N ILE A 92 12.13 4.64 12.85
CA ILE A 92 12.03 3.98 11.56
C ILE A 92 12.88 2.72 11.61
N GLU A 93 12.34 1.66 11.08
CA GLU A 93 13.06 0.41 10.94
C GLU A 93 13.04 -0.06 9.50
N VAL A 94 14.12 -0.70 9.10
CA VAL A 94 14.32 -1.31 7.80
C VAL A 94 14.14 -2.80 7.94
N VAL A 95 13.30 -3.38 7.11
CA VAL A 95 13.15 -4.84 7.01
C VAL A 95 13.65 -5.29 5.64
N LYS A 96 14.54 -6.28 5.64
CA LYS A 96 15.04 -6.94 4.44
C LYS A 96 15.12 -8.44 4.65
N GLY A 97 14.30 -9.19 3.91
CA GLY A 97 14.09 -10.59 4.19
C GLY A 97 13.68 -10.78 5.65
N ASN A 98 14.40 -11.65 6.37
CA ASN A 98 14.14 -11.92 7.79
C ASN A 98 14.89 -10.97 8.74
N THR A 99 15.57 -9.96 8.23
CA THR A 99 16.36 -9.04 9.05
C THR A 99 15.59 -7.74 9.27
N ARG A 100 15.45 -7.35 10.53
CA ARG A 100 14.87 -6.09 10.96
C ARG A 100 15.89 -5.30 11.78
N LYS A 101 16.07 -4.03 11.44
CA LYS A 101 17.02 -3.17 12.15
C LYS A 101 16.58 -1.70 12.12
N PRO A 102 16.98 -0.89 13.11
CA PRO A 102 16.76 0.55 13.07
C PRO A 102 17.38 1.18 11.82
N TYR A 103 16.66 2.13 11.23
CA TYR A 103 17.21 2.96 10.18
C TYR A 103 18.17 3.98 10.78
N VAL A 104 19.39 4.00 10.24
CA VAL A 104 20.40 5.00 10.57
C VAL A 104 20.69 5.81 9.31
N PRO A 105 20.41 7.13 9.30
CA PRO A 105 20.73 7.98 8.16
C PRO A 105 22.22 7.91 7.83
N THR A 106 22.57 7.49 6.63
CA THR A 106 23.95 7.44 6.17
C THR A 106 24.39 8.82 5.73
N LYS A 107 25.45 9.35 6.35
CA LYS A 107 26.11 10.58 5.89
C LYS A 107 27.04 10.24 4.73
N GLY A 108 26.86 10.89 3.58
CA GLY A 108 27.77 10.77 2.42
C GLY A 108 27.22 9.91 1.28
N ASN A 109 28.09 9.53 0.34
CA ASN A 109 27.76 8.82 -0.91
C ASN A 109 27.56 7.30 -0.73
N ALA A 110 27.24 6.82 0.47
CA ALA A 110 26.90 5.42 0.67
C ALA A 110 25.62 5.08 -0.09
N LYS A 111 25.62 3.98 -0.85
CA LYS A 111 24.39 3.51 -1.50
C LYS A 111 23.31 3.30 -0.44
N PRO A 112 22.12 3.89 -0.63
CA PRO A 112 21.02 3.66 0.30
C PRO A 112 20.74 2.17 0.41
N GLU A 113 20.49 1.71 1.62
CA GLU A 113 20.15 0.32 1.85
C GLU A 113 18.79 0.02 1.22
N GLN A 114 18.76 -1.00 0.37
CA GLN A 114 17.52 -1.48 -0.21
C GLN A 114 16.70 -2.22 0.86
N ALA A 115 15.59 -1.63 1.27
CA ALA A 115 14.60 -2.27 2.12
C ALA A 115 13.56 -3.03 1.28
N ASP A 116 13.00 -4.08 1.82
CA ASP A 116 11.73 -4.65 1.32
C ASP A 116 10.57 -3.84 1.89
N VAL A 117 10.68 -3.47 3.17
CA VAL A 117 9.70 -2.66 3.89
C VAL A 117 10.37 -1.68 4.84
N TYR A 118 9.68 -0.57 5.10
CA TYR A 118 9.98 0.33 6.21
C TYR A 118 8.84 0.29 7.21
N ILE A 119 9.18 0.23 8.49
CA ILE A 119 8.23 0.38 9.59
C ILE A 119 8.45 1.77 10.17
N VAL A 120 7.45 2.62 10.07
CA VAL A 120 7.48 3.99 10.60
C VAL A 120 6.57 4.03 11.81
N ASN A 121 7.14 4.07 13.00
CA ASN A 121 6.42 4.21 14.25
C ASN A 121 6.29 5.69 14.61
N PHE A 122 5.11 6.11 15.04
CA PHE A 122 4.90 7.47 15.52
C PHE A 122 5.18 7.59 17.02
N ALA A 123 5.66 8.76 17.43
CA ALA A 123 5.97 9.04 18.83
C ALA A 123 4.71 8.90 19.71
N ASN A 124 4.92 8.66 21.00
CA ASN A 124 3.88 8.57 22.02
C ASN A 124 2.81 7.49 21.72
N ASN A 125 3.20 6.38 21.13
CA ASN A 125 2.30 5.28 20.75
C ASN A 125 1.12 5.73 19.86
N GLN A 126 1.35 6.70 19.00
CA GLN A 126 0.34 7.23 18.09
C GLN A 126 0.17 6.41 16.82
N GLY A 127 0.53 5.14 16.86
CA GLY A 127 0.37 4.20 15.78
C GLY A 127 1.62 4.01 14.94
N TYR A 128 1.45 3.30 13.83
CA TYR A 128 2.52 3.01 12.88
C TYR A 128 1.98 2.85 11.47
N VAL A 129 2.86 2.98 10.49
CA VAL A 129 2.63 2.63 9.10
C VAL A 129 3.74 1.71 8.63
N ILE A 130 3.38 0.68 7.88
CA ILE A 130 4.32 -0.16 7.16
C ILE A 130 4.24 0.22 5.69
N THR A 131 5.36 0.68 5.14
CA THR A 131 5.46 1.08 3.73
C THR A 131 6.37 0.13 2.97
N SER A 132 6.11 -0.04 1.67
CA SER A 132 6.99 -0.79 0.79
C SER A 132 8.31 -0.06 0.56
N GLY A 133 9.39 -0.80 0.37
CA GLY A 133 10.66 -0.31 -0.15
C GLY A 133 10.80 -0.42 -1.66
N ASP A 134 9.75 -0.87 -2.35
CA ASP A 134 9.76 -1.18 -3.78
C ASP A 134 8.54 -0.57 -4.48
N ARG A 135 8.77 0.22 -5.53
CA ARG A 135 7.72 0.92 -6.30
C ARG A 135 6.84 -0.02 -7.14
N ARG A 136 7.22 -1.28 -7.28
CA ARG A 136 6.40 -2.32 -7.94
C ARG A 136 5.33 -2.90 -7.04
N VAL A 137 5.36 -2.53 -5.77
CA VAL A 137 4.45 -3.00 -4.72
C VAL A 137 3.64 -1.79 -4.22
N PRO A 138 2.40 -1.95 -3.75
CA PRO A 138 1.65 -0.87 -3.14
C PRO A 138 2.47 -0.15 -2.06
N GLY A 139 2.45 1.19 -2.06
CA GLY A 139 3.29 2.01 -1.20
C GLY A 139 3.00 1.83 0.29
N VAL A 140 1.75 1.54 0.66
CA VAL A 140 1.33 1.29 2.04
C VAL A 140 0.85 -0.15 2.16
N LEU A 141 1.43 -0.88 3.10
CA LEU A 141 1.13 -2.30 3.34
C LEU A 141 0.27 -2.49 4.60
N ALA A 142 0.44 -1.64 5.61
CA ALA A 142 -0.38 -1.67 6.81
C ALA A 142 -0.38 -0.30 7.52
N TYR A 143 -1.45 -0.03 8.25
CA TYR A 143 -1.61 1.13 9.11
C TYR A 143 -2.30 0.74 10.41
N ASN A 144 -1.91 1.38 11.49
CA ASN A 144 -2.64 1.33 12.76
C ASN A 144 -2.57 2.71 13.42
N SER A 145 -3.72 3.21 13.88
CA SER A 145 -3.84 4.54 14.52
C SER A 145 -3.32 4.61 15.95
N TYR A 146 -3.02 3.47 16.56
CA TYR A 146 -2.57 3.37 17.96
C TYR A 146 -1.42 2.38 18.12
N GLY A 147 -0.70 2.52 19.23
CA GLY A 147 0.35 1.58 19.62
C GLY A 147 1.66 1.82 18.88
N HIS A 148 2.52 0.81 18.98
CA HIS A 148 3.85 0.78 18.42
C HIS A 148 4.12 -0.63 17.90
N LEU A 149 4.67 -0.75 16.71
CA LEU A 149 5.07 -2.03 16.18
C LEU A 149 6.45 -2.39 16.74
N GLY A 150 6.44 -3.13 17.86
CA GLY A 150 7.64 -3.54 18.57
C GLY A 150 8.33 -4.76 17.94
N ASP A 151 9.21 -5.38 18.71
CA ASP A 151 9.96 -6.55 18.31
C ASP A 151 9.03 -7.76 18.04
N THR A 152 9.33 -8.50 16.97
CA THR A 152 8.59 -9.71 16.57
C THR A 152 8.75 -10.86 17.55
N ILE A 153 9.80 -10.86 18.37
CA ILE A 153 10.06 -11.94 19.37
C ILE A 153 8.99 -11.94 20.46
N SER A 154 8.50 -10.77 20.85
CA SER A 154 7.48 -10.63 21.90
C SER A 154 6.04 -10.81 21.40
N ASN A 155 5.82 -10.79 20.08
CA ASN A 155 4.49 -10.93 19.48
C ASN A 155 4.52 -11.89 18.27
N PRO A 156 4.13 -13.17 18.45
CA PRO A 156 4.10 -14.15 17.36
C PRO A 156 3.22 -13.74 16.18
N GLY A 157 2.15 -12.97 16.42
CA GLY A 157 1.26 -12.47 15.37
C GLY A 157 1.98 -11.53 14.40
N GLN A 158 2.96 -10.77 14.87
CA GLN A 158 3.79 -9.93 14.00
C GLN A 158 4.69 -10.77 13.10
N ALA A 159 5.25 -11.88 13.59
CA ALA A 159 6.06 -12.77 12.77
C ALA A 159 5.24 -13.37 11.60
N ILE A 160 4.01 -13.77 11.88
CA ILE A 160 3.07 -14.25 10.86
C ILE A 160 2.76 -13.13 9.86
N LEU A 161 2.45 -11.92 10.32
CA LEU A 161 2.20 -10.76 9.47
C LEU A 161 3.37 -10.51 8.51
N PHE A 162 4.62 -10.49 9.01
CA PHE A 162 5.79 -10.26 8.17
C PHE A 162 6.05 -11.38 7.18
N SER A 163 5.75 -12.63 7.53
CA SER A 163 5.87 -13.77 6.61
C SER A 163 4.91 -13.60 5.41
N TYR A 164 3.64 -13.34 5.67
CA TYR A 164 2.65 -13.07 4.62
C TYR A 164 2.99 -11.82 3.79
N MET A 165 3.50 -10.78 4.43
CA MET A 165 3.88 -9.55 3.76
C MET A 165 5.04 -9.78 2.79
N GLN A 166 6.02 -10.61 3.16
CA GLN A 166 7.12 -10.97 2.28
C GLN A 166 6.64 -11.73 1.04
N GLU A 167 5.79 -12.74 1.22
CA GLU A 167 5.17 -13.49 0.13
C GLU A 167 4.39 -12.56 -0.80
N TYR A 168 3.55 -11.69 -0.23
CA TYR A 168 2.80 -10.69 -0.99
C TYR A 168 3.71 -9.76 -1.81
N ILE A 169 4.81 -9.28 -1.25
CA ILE A 169 5.78 -8.42 -1.95
C ILE A 169 6.39 -9.16 -3.15
N GLU A 170 6.76 -10.42 -2.98
CA GLU A 170 7.32 -11.23 -4.05
C GLU A 170 6.30 -11.48 -5.18
N GLU A 171 5.05 -11.78 -4.83
CA GLU A 171 3.95 -11.92 -5.79
C GLU A 171 3.69 -10.62 -6.57
N GLN A 172 3.65 -9.46 -5.90
CA GLN A 172 3.45 -8.16 -6.55
C GLN A 172 4.60 -7.81 -7.50
N ARG A 173 5.84 -8.08 -7.10
CA ARG A 173 7.01 -7.92 -7.97
C ARG A 173 6.91 -8.79 -9.22
N ALA A 174 6.56 -10.06 -9.05
CA ALA A 174 6.38 -11.00 -10.16
C ALA A 174 5.24 -10.58 -11.09
N ALA A 175 4.11 -10.16 -10.53
CA ALA A 175 2.96 -9.67 -11.29
C ALA A 175 3.29 -8.40 -12.08
N PHE A 176 4.06 -7.47 -11.49
CA PHE A 176 4.54 -6.27 -12.18
C PHE A 176 5.41 -6.63 -13.38
N GLU A 177 6.43 -7.49 -13.21
CA GLU A 177 7.33 -7.89 -14.29
C GLU A 177 6.57 -8.64 -15.41
N ALA A 178 5.63 -9.51 -15.07
CA ALA A 178 4.80 -10.22 -16.04
C ALA A 178 3.90 -9.28 -16.86
N ASN A 179 3.47 -8.15 -16.29
CA ASN A 179 2.57 -7.18 -16.94
C ASN A 179 3.29 -5.91 -17.42
N LYS A 180 4.60 -5.83 -17.32
CA LYS A 180 5.40 -4.61 -17.55
C LYS A 180 5.13 -3.95 -18.89
N GLU A 181 5.08 -4.71 -19.97
CA GLU A 181 4.80 -4.17 -21.30
C GLU A 181 3.38 -3.59 -21.42
N LYS A 182 2.40 -4.29 -20.83
CA LYS A 182 1.01 -3.82 -20.80
C LYS A 182 0.90 -2.52 -20.00
N LEU A 183 1.52 -2.46 -18.82
CA LEU A 183 1.54 -1.30 -17.96
C LEU A 183 2.23 -0.11 -18.65
N ALA A 184 3.36 -0.36 -19.33
CA ALA A 184 4.05 0.67 -20.10
C ALA A 184 3.16 1.24 -21.21
N SER A 185 2.50 0.37 -21.98
CA SER A 185 1.58 0.79 -23.04
C SER A 185 0.43 1.64 -22.48
N GLN A 186 -0.21 1.18 -21.42
CA GLN A 186 -1.32 1.90 -20.78
C GLN A 186 -0.90 3.28 -20.25
N THR A 187 0.29 3.34 -19.63
CA THR A 187 0.84 4.58 -19.08
C THR A 187 1.18 5.57 -20.17
N GLU A 188 1.83 5.12 -21.24
CA GLU A 188 2.16 5.95 -22.39
C GLU A 188 0.92 6.48 -23.09
N GLU A 189 -0.13 5.66 -23.24
CA GLU A 189 -1.42 6.09 -23.78
C GLU A 189 -2.11 7.12 -22.87
N ALA A 190 -1.98 6.97 -21.54
CA ALA A 190 -2.53 7.95 -20.60
C ALA A 190 -1.78 9.28 -20.67
N ILE A 191 -0.45 9.25 -20.80
CA ILE A 191 0.38 10.46 -20.98
C ILE A 191 0.03 11.13 -22.31
N PHE A 192 -0.04 10.36 -23.40
CA PHE A 192 -0.38 10.88 -24.72
C PHE A 192 -1.67 11.71 -24.69
N LYS A 193 -2.71 11.25 -23.97
CA LYS A 193 -3.99 11.96 -23.84
C LYS A 193 -3.87 13.31 -23.12
N GLN A 194 -2.83 13.51 -22.31
CA GLN A 194 -2.58 14.73 -21.55
C GLN A 194 -1.72 15.74 -22.32
N LEU A 195 -1.06 15.32 -23.42
CA LEU A 195 -0.24 16.19 -24.24
C LEU A 195 -1.07 17.18 -25.05
N SER A 196 -0.45 18.29 -25.47
CA SER A 196 -1.08 19.25 -26.40
C SER A 196 -1.43 18.58 -27.72
N LYS A 197 -2.41 19.14 -28.44
CA LYS A 197 -2.86 18.60 -29.75
C LYS A 197 -1.73 18.57 -30.77
N GLU A 198 -0.87 19.59 -30.76
CA GLU A 198 0.31 19.70 -31.63
C GLU A 198 1.28 18.55 -31.35
N ARG A 199 1.58 18.26 -30.03
CA ARG A 199 2.47 17.20 -29.67
C ARG A 199 1.88 15.82 -29.97
N GLN A 200 0.59 15.62 -29.76
CA GLN A 200 -0.10 14.39 -30.16
C GLN A 200 0.05 14.14 -31.67
N ALA A 201 -0.15 15.15 -32.50
CA ALA A 201 -0.05 15.06 -33.96
C ALA A 201 1.40 14.70 -34.40
N GLU A 202 2.41 15.26 -33.73
CA GLU A 202 3.81 14.91 -33.98
C GLU A 202 4.09 13.44 -33.68
N LEU A 203 3.68 12.94 -32.50
CA LEU A 203 3.90 11.56 -32.07
C LEU A 203 3.16 10.55 -32.97
N ILE A 204 1.99 10.90 -33.49
CA ILE A 204 1.28 10.12 -34.50
C ILE A 204 2.08 10.09 -35.80
N LYS A 205 2.54 11.26 -36.28
CA LYS A 205 3.36 11.38 -37.50
C LYS A 205 4.68 10.58 -37.38
N GLU A 206 5.29 10.59 -36.22
CA GLU A 206 6.50 9.81 -35.90
C GLU A 206 6.22 8.32 -35.78
N GLY A 207 4.96 7.89 -35.71
CA GLY A 207 4.51 6.49 -35.67
C GLY A 207 4.63 5.84 -34.30
N TYR A 208 4.62 6.60 -33.20
CA TYR A 208 4.56 6.07 -31.84
C TYR A 208 3.14 5.68 -31.44
N PHE A 209 2.15 6.45 -31.91
CA PHE A 209 0.73 6.24 -31.67
C PHE A 209 -0.05 6.23 -32.99
N ASP A 210 -1.18 5.54 -32.99
CA ASP A 210 -2.17 5.62 -34.07
C ASP A 210 -3.08 6.83 -33.88
N GLU A 211 -3.99 7.06 -34.84
CA GLU A 211 -4.94 8.16 -34.82
C GLU A 211 -5.90 8.13 -33.63
N ASN A 212 -6.08 6.96 -33.00
CA ASN A 212 -6.90 6.78 -31.81
C ASN A 212 -6.08 6.98 -30.51
N GLY A 213 -4.80 7.29 -30.61
CA GLY A 213 -3.90 7.47 -29.47
C GLY A 213 -3.46 6.16 -28.82
N LYS A 214 -3.54 5.05 -29.55
CA LYS A 214 -3.07 3.75 -29.10
C LYS A 214 -1.61 3.55 -29.51
N ARG A 215 -0.79 3.06 -28.56
CA ARG A 215 0.63 2.83 -28.80
C ARG A 215 0.88 1.80 -29.91
N ILE A 216 1.80 2.12 -30.81
CA ILE A 216 2.28 1.22 -31.88
C ILE A 216 3.52 0.46 -31.36
N LYS A 217 3.37 -0.81 -31.02
CA LYS A 217 4.39 -1.64 -30.36
C LYS A 217 5.73 -1.75 -31.13
N SER A 218 5.72 -1.59 -32.45
CA SER A 218 6.93 -1.71 -33.27
C SER A 218 7.93 -0.57 -33.13
N LYS A 219 7.56 0.52 -32.47
CA LYS A 219 8.36 1.78 -32.37
C LYS A 219 9.04 1.96 -31.01
N GLY A 220 9.00 1.06 -30.10
CA GLY A 220 9.54 1.32 -28.76
C GLY A 220 8.73 2.39 -27.98
N GLY A 221 9.12 2.65 -26.73
CA GLY A 221 8.41 3.60 -25.86
C GLY A 221 8.83 5.05 -26.08
N ILE A 222 7.95 5.98 -25.76
CA ILE A 222 8.29 7.40 -25.65
C ILE A 222 9.04 7.65 -24.34
N ASN A 223 9.93 8.64 -24.35
CA ASN A 223 10.57 9.07 -23.10
C ASN A 223 9.64 10.04 -22.36
N ALA A 224 8.76 9.49 -21.55
CA ALA A 224 7.75 10.26 -20.83
C ALA A 224 8.34 11.32 -19.91
N ASN A 225 9.54 11.12 -19.35
CA ASN A 225 10.21 12.16 -18.57
C ASN A 225 10.60 13.39 -19.40
N GLN A 226 10.82 13.22 -20.71
CA GLN A 226 11.05 14.32 -21.61
C GLN A 226 9.74 14.95 -22.07
N GLU A 227 8.71 14.15 -22.29
CA GLU A 227 7.40 14.64 -22.75
C GLU A 227 6.66 15.44 -21.68
N LEU A 228 6.75 15.05 -20.41
CA LEU A 228 6.13 15.77 -19.30
C LEU A 228 6.84 17.08 -18.89
N LYS A 229 8.07 17.32 -19.42
CA LYS A 229 8.84 18.56 -19.13
C LYS A 229 8.69 19.63 -20.21
N LYS A 230 8.04 19.34 -21.31
CA LYS A 230 7.71 20.27 -22.40
C LYS A 230 6.36 20.90 -22.20
#